data_0aaea4b2ccb511b921361808dc1571b4
#
_entry.id   0aaea4b2ccb511b921361808dc1571b4
#
_cell.length_a   1.000
_cell.length_b   1.000
_cell.length_c   1.000
_cell.angle_alpha   90.00
_cell.angle_beta   90.00
_cell.angle_gamma   90.00
#
_symmetry.space_group_name_H-M   'P 1'
#
loop_
_entity.id
_entity.type
_entity.pdbx_description
1 polymer ?
#
loop_
_entity_poly.entity_id
_entity_poly.type
_entity_poly.pdbx_seq_one_letter_code
_entity_poly.pdbx_strand_id
1 'polypeptide(L)'
;MRKLIFIAFMVMSVCGYAQTYEVGTTTAVWKAPAAADFLHAKAIGVKYVEVAFNQCYRGVPVDEVIPRIKEMKAKIDSADIEVWSIHLPFSRTL
;
A
#
# COMPACT_ATOMS: atom_id res chain seq x y z
N MET A 1 -33.36 23.51 -19.20
CA MET A 1 -32.35 22.66 -19.90
C MET A 1 -30.92 23.17 -19.75
N ARG A 2 -30.67 24.47 -19.93
CA ARG A 2 -29.29 25.00 -19.79
C ARG A 2 -28.67 24.82 -18.41
N LYS A 3 -29.45 24.93 -17.34
CA LYS A 3 -28.98 24.76 -15.96
C LYS A 3 -28.59 23.33 -15.63
N LEU A 4 -29.26 22.33 -16.19
CA LEU A 4 -28.96 20.91 -15.99
C LEU A 4 -27.66 20.50 -16.69
N ILE A 5 -27.40 21.01 -17.87
CA ILE A 5 -26.15 20.75 -18.60
C ILE A 5 -24.95 21.34 -17.87
N PHE A 6 -25.09 22.53 -17.27
CA PHE A 6 -24.04 23.19 -16.52
C PHE A 6 -23.66 22.41 -15.24
N ILE A 7 -24.64 21.90 -14.50
CA ILE A 7 -24.42 21.09 -13.30
C ILE A 7 -23.71 19.77 -13.65
N ALA A 8 -24.14 19.09 -14.71
CA ALA A 8 -23.50 17.86 -15.17
C ALA A 8 -22.03 18.09 -15.55
N PHE A 9 -21.72 19.23 -16.15
CA PHE A 9 -20.36 19.59 -16.54
C PHE A 9 -19.47 19.83 -15.31
N MET A 10 -19.96 20.48 -14.28
CA MET A 10 -19.22 20.67 -13.01
C MET A 10 -18.97 19.37 -12.29
N VAL A 11 -19.93 18.46 -12.22
CA VAL A 11 -19.78 17.15 -11.60
C VAL A 11 -18.72 16.32 -12.31
N MET A 12 -18.68 16.32 -13.62
CA MET A 12 -17.67 15.62 -14.40
C MET A 12 -16.26 16.19 -14.18
N SER A 13 -16.13 17.51 -14.05
CA SER A 13 -14.83 18.14 -13.77
C SER A 13 -14.29 17.75 -12.39
N VAL A 14 -15.15 17.71 -11.36
CA VAL A 14 -14.77 17.30 -10.00
C VAL A 14 -14.34 15.81 -9.98
N CYS A 15 -15.08 14.93 -10.65
CA CYS A 15 -14.75 13.51 -10.75
C CYS A 15 -13.41 13.30 -11.50
N GLY A 16 -13.15 14.07 -12.57
CA GLY A 16 -11.88 14.02 -13.28
C GLY A 16 -10.69 14.41 -12.41
N TYR A 17 -10.84 15.40 -11.55
CA TYR A 17 -9.80 15.80 -10.60
C TYR A 17 -9.54 14.73 -9.54
N ALA A 18 -10.58 14.11 -9.00
CA ALA A 18 -10.45 13.07 -7.98
C ALA A 18 -9.73 11.82 -8.48
N GLN A 19 -9.73 11.55 -9.80
CA GLN A 19 -9.06 10.41 -10.39
C GLN A 19 -7.56 10.62 -10.65
N THR A 20 -7.03 11.83 -10.41
CA THR A 20 -5.63 12.17 -10.71
C THR A 20 -4.64 11.65 -9.67
N TYR A 21 -5.11 11.30 -8.47
CA TYR A 21 -4.26 10.88 -7.36
C TYR A 21 -4.43 9.41 -7.03
N GLU A 22 -3.30 8.71 -6.90
CA GLU A 22 -3.25 7.33 -6.44
C GLU A 22 -2.74 7.30 -5.01
N VAL A 23 -3.32 6.41 -4.19
CA VAL A 23 -3.04 6.35 -2.76
C VAL A 23 -2.20 5.14 -2.44
N GLY A 24 -1.12 5.37 -1.68
CA GLY A 24 -0.27 4.33 -1.14
C GLY A 24 -0.18 4.39 0.38
N THR A 25 0.33 3.34 0.98
CA THR A 25 0.63 3.28 2.40
C THR A 25 1.95 2.55 2.64
N THR A 26 2.38 2.48 3.89
CA THR A 26 3.56 1.71 4.29
C THR A 26 3.17 0.59 5.25
N THR A 27 3.85 -0.55 5.18
CA THR A 27 3.62 -1.65 6.13
C THR A 27 3.97 -1.27 7.56
N ALA A 28 4.75 -0.21 7.74
CA ALA A 28 5.14 0.30 9.06
C ALA A 28 3.95 0.81 9.89
N VAL A 29 2.80 1.10 9.28
CA VAL A 29 1.58 1.47 10.01
C VAL A 29 1.00 0.30 10.81
N TRP A 30 1.37 -0.93 10.46
CA TRP A 30 0.97 -2.13 11.18
C TRP A 30 2.17 -2.69 11.92
N LYS A 31 1.96 -3.13 13.15
CA LYS A 31 3.02 -3.76 13.94
C LYS A 31 3.41 -5.13 13.36
N ALA A 32 2.42 -5.91 12.97
CA ALA A 32 2.59 -7.22 12.35
C ALA A 32 1.57 -7.36 11.22
N PRO A 33 1.91 -6.94 9.98
CA PRO A 33 0.95 -6.95 8.89
C PRO A 33 0.39 -8.34 8.62
N ALA A 34 -0.93 -8.45 8.60
CA ALA A 34 -1.66 -9.66 8.24
C ALA A 34 -2.35 -9.49 6.89
N ALA A 35 -2.73 -10.59 6.25
CA ALA A 35 -3.44 -10.55 4.98
C ALA A 35 -4.70 -9.68 5.04
N ALA A 36 -5.42 -9.72 6.16
CA ALA A 36 -6.62 -8.91 6.37
C ALA A 36 -6.34 -7.40 6.34
N ASP A 37 -5.17 -6.97 6.81
CA ASP A 37 -4.79 -5.55 6.80
C ASP A 37 -4.63 -5.03 5.37
N PHE A 38 -4.02 -5.82 4.50
CA PHE A 38 -3.86 -5.46 3.08
C PHE A 38 -5.20 -5.48 2.34
N LEU A 39 -6.07 -6.44 2.64
CA LEU A 39 -7.42 -6.50 2.06
C LEU A 39 -8.24 -5.28 2.47
N HIS A 40 -8.16 -4.87 3.74
CA HIS A 40 -8.83 -3.67 4.22
C HIS A 40 -8.29 -2.41 3.53
N ALA A 41 -6.96 -2.30 3.41
CA ALA A 41 -6.32 -1.18 2.73
C ALA A 41 -6.80 -1.09 1.26
N LYS A 42 -6.86 -2.21 0.56
CA LYS A 42 -7.38 -2.26 -0.82
C LYS A 42 -8.83 -1.79 -0.88
N ALA A 43 -9.66 -2.22 0.06
CA ALA A 43 -11.07 -1.86 0.10
C ALA A 43 -11.30 -0.35 0.25
N ILE A 44 -10.41 0.35 0.95
CA ILE A 44 -10.49 1.81 1.13
C ILE A 44 -9.77 2.61 0.04
N GLY A 45 -9.25 1.95 -0.99
CA GLY A 45 -8.68 2.61 -2.16
C GLY A 45 -7.16 2.65 -2.24
N VAL A 46 -6.44 1.96 -1.36
CA VAL A 46 -4.98 1.89 -1.41
C VAL A 46 -4.55 0.97 -2.55
N LYS A 47 -3.68 1.46 -3.44
CA LYS A 47 -3.17 0.71 -4.59
C LYS A 47 -1.72 0.30 -4.44
N TYR A 48 -0.94 1.05 -3.65
CA TYR A 48 0.50 0.88 -3.54
C TYR A 48 0.92 0.73 -2.09
N VAL A 49 1.98 -0.03 -1.86
CA VAL A 49 2.54 -0.20 -0.51
C VAL A 49 4.07 -0.06 -0.56
N GLU A 50 4.62 0.62 0.42
CA GLU A 50 6.04 0.59 0.75
C GLU A 50 6.26 -0.45 1.83
N VAL A 51 7.17 -1.39 1.60
CA VAL A 51 7.48 -2.45 2.56
C VAL A 51 8.59 -1.98 3.50
N ALA A 52 8.33 -1.98 4.81
CA ALA A 52 9.34 -1.77 5.83
C ALA A 52 10.12 -3.08 6.02
N PHE A 53 11.31 -3.15 5.43
CA PHE A 53 12.09 -4.38 5.33
C PHE A 53 12.48 -4.96 6.69
N ASN A 54 12.64 -4.10 7.71
CA ASN A 54 12.95 -4.55 9.06
C ASN A 54 11.89 -5.50 9.65
N GLN A 55 10.66 -5.46 9.15
CA GLN A 55 9.60 -6.38 9.57
C GLN A 55 9.86 -7.82 9.10
N CYS A 56 10.74 -8.01 8.13
CA CYS A 56 11.06 -9.32 7.59
C CYS A 56 12.31 -9.94 8.23
N TYR A 57 13.21 -9.15 8.81
CA TYR A 57 14.47 -9.68 9.32
C TYR A 57 14.77 -9.40 10.80
N ARG A 58 14.20 -8.33 11.39
CA ARG A 58 14.51 -7.97 12.78
C ARG A 58 13.99 -9.04 13.73
N GLY A 59 14.91 -9.64 14.52
CA GLY A 59 14.57 -10.71 15.43
C GLY A 59 14.26 -12.05 14.77
N VAL A 60 14.54 -12.18 13.48
CA VAL A 60 14.28 -13.40 12.71
C VAL A 60 15.58 -14.12 12.43
N PRO A 61 15.67 -15.44 12.64
CA PRO A 61 16.86 -16.22 12.23
C PRO A 61 17.15 -16.06 10.74
N VAL A 62 18.43 -16.06 10.38
CA VAL A 62 18.89 -15.80 9.01
C VAL A 62 18.22 -16.72 7.98
N ASP A 63 18.05 -17.97 8.32
CA ASP A 63 17.43 -18.98 7.44
C ASP A 63 15.91 -18.78 7.27
N GLU A 64 15.27 -17.97 8.12
CA GLU A 64 13.85 -17.67 8.04
C GLU A 64 13.54 -16.32 7.34
N VAL A 65 14.55 -15.51 7.02
CA VAL A 65 14.36 -14.19 6.42
C VAL A 65 13.70 -14.29 5.05
N ILE A 66 14.21 -15.16 4.16
CA ILE A 66 13.65 -15.34 2.82
C ILE A 66 12.21 -15.86 2.87
N PRO A 67 11.89 -16.89 3.67
CA PRO A 67 10.49 -17.28 3.85
C PRO A 67 9.57 -16.15 4.33
N ARG A 68 10.05 -15.29 5.23
CA ARG A 68 9.29 -14.12 5.71
C ARG A 68 9.02 -13.11 4.60
N ILE A 69 10.01 -12.85 3.74
CA ILE A 69 9.85 -11.97 2.59
C ILE A 69 8.80 -12.51 1.63
N LYS A 70 8.85 -13.81 1.34
CA LYS A 70 7.89 -14.48 0.48
C LYS A 70 6.47 -14.44 1.06
N GLU A 71 6.34 -14.63 2.36
CA GLU A 71 5.07 -14.54 3.08
C GLU A 71 4.49 -13.13 2.98
N MET A 72 5.30 -12.10 3.22
CA MET A 72 4.88 -10.71 3.09
C MET A 72 4.40 -10.41 1.67
N LYS A 73 5.16 -10.83 0.66
CA LYS A 73 4.79 -10.65 -0.74
C LYS A 73 3.48 -11.35 -1.07
N ALA A 74 3.29 -12.57 -0.58
CA ALA A 74 2.05 -13.33 -0.81
C ALA A 74 0.83 -12.61 -0.22
N LYS A 75 0.97 -12.03 0.97
CA LYS A 75 -0.10 -11.24 1.59
C LYS A 75 -0.47 -10.01 0.75
N ILE A 76 0.54 -9.30 0.24
CA ILE A 76 0.35 -8.12 -0.59
C ILE A 76 -0.29 -8.49 -1.93
N ASP A 77 0.21 -9.53 -2.58
CA ASP A 77 -0.31 -10.01 -3.86
C ASP A 77 -1.76 -10.50 -3.74
N SER A 78 -2.12 -11.14 -2.62
CA SER A 78 -3.49 -11.61 -2.38
C SER A 78 -4.50 -10.47 -2.29
N ALA A 79 -4.05 -9.27 -1.92
CA ALA A 79 -4.90 -8.08 -1.86
C ALA A 79 -4.89 -7.27 -3.16
N ASP A 80 -4.15 -7.70 -4.19
CA ASP A 80 -3.99 -6.99 -5.45
C ASP A 80 -3.46 -5.56 -5.23
N ILE A 81 -2.46 -5.44 -4.37
CA ILE A 81 -1.72 -4.20 -4.11
C ILE A 81 -0.33 -4.33 -4.72
N GLU A 82 0.18 -3.25 -5.31
CA GLU A 82 1.51 -3.22 -5.91
C GLU A 82 2.54 -2.70 -4.92
N VAL A 83 3.71 -3.35 -4.86
CA VAL A 83 4.83 -2.84 -4.07
C VAL A 83 5.49 -1.70 -4.84
N TRP A 84 5.44 -0.51 -4.27
CA TRP A 84 6.00 0.70 -4.85
C TRP A 84 7.48 0.86 -4.49
N SER A 85 7.83 0.61 -3.24
CA SER A 85 9.19 0.79 -2.73
C SER A 85 9.44 -0.07 -1.51
N ILE A 86 10.72 -0.20 -1.17
CA ILE A 86 11.16 -0.91 0.04
C ILE A 86 11.93 0.07 0.91
N HIS A 87 11.52 0.21 2.17
CA HIS A 87 12.20 1.03 3.15
C HIS A 87 13.29 0.19 3.81
N LEU A 88 14.55 0.52 3.53
CA LEU A 88 15.69 -0.14 4.13
C LEU A 88 15.97 0.43 5.54
N PRO A 89 16.45 -0.42 6.46
CA PRO A 89 16.74 0.05 7.81
C PRO A 89 17.96 0.96 7.83
N PHE A 90 17.92 1.95 8.72
CA PHE A 90 19.09 2.73 9.05
C PHE A 90 19.94 2.00 10.07
N SER A 91 21.25 1.91 9.81
CA SER A 91 22.23 1.46 10.80
C SER A 91 23.16 2.62 11.12
N ARG A 92 23.27 2.95 12.41
CA ARG A 92 24.24 3.95 12.88
C ARG A 92 25.64 3.37 13.07
N THR A 93 25.74 2.06 13.07
CA THR A 93 26.99 1.34 13.23
C THR A 93 27.36 0.70 11.90
N LEU A 94 28.17 1.41 11.18
CA LEU A 94 28.83 0.86 10.01
C LEU A 94 30.27 0.51 10.36
#